data_1f976ffa3bb3ca58e0d02f3ba2cf3b8c
#
_entry.id   1f976ffa3bb3ca58e0d02f3ba2cf3b8c
#
_cell.length_a   1.000
_cell.length_b   1.000
_cell.length_c   1.000
_cell.angle_alpha   90.00
_cell.angle_beta   90.00
_cell.angle_gamma   90.00
#
_symmetry.space_group_name_H-M   'P 1'
#
loop_
_entity.id
_entity.type
_entity.pdbx_description
1 polymer ?
#
loop_
_entity_poly.entity_id
_entity_poly.type
_entity_poly.pdbx_seq_one_letter_code
_entity_poly.pdbx_strand_id
1 'polypeptide(L)'
;MNLSLLLSQLFNGLQTGSIYALVALGYSMVYGIILLLNFAHGDIIMVGAYAAFYAMTTFHMHPIVSVVIAVITSTLLGVVIEKVAYTPLRKAPRLSLLITAIGISFLLENGAQLLFGSDTKSMDPIVPGNISLGSVTISNAALLTILVTIVAMAALTLIVQKTKLGKAMRAVSEDMGAAQLMGISLNRTISFTFAIGSELAGIGSVLYLCAYQQASPTMGSMLGLKAFVAAVLGGIGSIPGAMIGGFAIGLLEALVSAVGLSVWKDGVVFAILIVVLLVKPTGILGRPQTEKV
;
A
#
# COMPACT_ATOMS: atom_id res chain seq x y z
N MET A 1 -8.16 2.08 32.19
CA MET A 1 -7.20 1.83 31.08
C MET A 1 -5.88 2.50 31.49
N ASN A 2 -4.79 1.75 31.62
CA ASN A 2 -3.50 2.30 32.08
C ASN A 2 -2.92 3.18 30.94
N LEU A 3 -2.43 4.36 31.26
CA LEU A 3 -1.82 5.30 30.30
C LEU A 3 -0.69 4.63 29.48
N SER A 4 0.10 3.78 30.10
CA SER A 4 1.17 3.00 29.43
C SER A 4 0.63 2.07 28.35
N LEU A 5 -0.49 1.39 28.59
CA LEU A 5 -1.14 0.52 27.60
C LEU A 5 -1.64 1.36 26.41
N LEU A 6 -2.27 2.49 26.69
CA LEU A 6 -2.77 3.38 25.63
C LEU A 6 -1.64 3.91 24.76
N LEU A 7 -0.53 4.35 25.35
CA LEU A 7 0.64 4.81 24.61
C LEU A 7 1.27 3.69 23.76
N SER A 8 1.42 2.48 24.31
CA SER A 8 1.93 1.34 23.54
C SER A 8 1.01 1.02 22.36
N GLN A 9 -0.31 1.05 22.52
CA GLN A 9 -1.27 0.83 21.46
C GLN A 9 -1.23 1.94 20.40
N LEU A 10 -0.96 3.19 20.78
CA LEU A 10 -0.77 4.28 19.80
C LEU A 10 0.46 4.03 18.92
N PHE A 11 1.58 3.56 19.47
CA PHE A 11 2.75 3.19 18.66
C PHE A 11 2.47 1.99 17.74
N ASN A 12 1.76 0.98 18.20
CA ASN A 12 1.31 -0.13 17.35
C ASN A 12 0.38 0.37 16.24
N GLY A 13 -0.53 1.29 16.56
CA GLY A 13 -1.41 1.93 15.57
C GLY A 13 -0.64 2.76 14.54
N LEU A 14 0.39 3.49 14.95
CA LEU A 14 1.28 4.21 14.05
C LEU A 14 2.06 3.24 13.15
N GLN A 15 2.55 2.12 13.67
CA GLN A 15 3.22 1.08 12.89
C GLN A 15 2.31 0.50 11.82
N THR A 16 1.11 0.05 12.20
CA THR A 16 0.11 -0.51 11.27
C THR A 16 -0.33 0.56 10.26
N GLY A 17 -0.59 1.78 10.73
CA GLY A 17 -0.96 2.92 9.91
C GLY A 17 0.13 3.32 8.92
N SER A 18 1.40 3.16 9.27
CA SER A 18 2.53 3.37 8.37
C SER A 18 2.51 2.40 7.18
N ILE A 19 2.22 1.12 7.44
CA ILE A 19 2.08 0.11 6.38
C ILE A 19 0.89 0.47 5.47
N TYR A 20 -0.28 0.78 6.06
CA TYR A 20 -1.44 1.20 5.27
C TYR A 20 -1.17 2.46 4.46
N ALA A 21 -0.45 3.43 5.00
CA ALA A 21 -0.09 4.66 4.31
C ALA A 21 0.78 4.39 3.07
N LEU A 22 1.81 3.53 3.18
CA LEU A 22 2.64 3.17 2.03
C LEU A 22 1.84 2.50 0.92
N VAL A 23 0.98 1.56 1.28
CA VAL A 23 0.11 0.87 0.31
C VAL A 23 -0.91 1.82 -0.31
N ALA A 24 -1.52 2.68 0.52
CA ALA A 24 -2.46 3.70 0.07
C ALA A 24 -1.81 4.73 -0.87
N LEU A 25 -0.53 5.04 -0.67
CA LEU A 25 0.25 5.87 -1.60
C LEU A 25 0.36 5.21 -2.97
N GLY A 26 0.65 3.90 -3.03
CA GLY A 26 0.67 3.15 -4.28
C GLY A 26 -0.67 3.19 -5.01
N TYR A 27 -1.79 2.97 -4.31
CA TYR A 27 -3.14 3.14 -4.85
C TYR A 27 -3.38 4.56 -5.37
N SER A 28 -3.08 5.57 -4.54
CA SER A 28 -3.33 6.97 -4.88
C SER A 28 -2.52 7.43 -6.08
N MET A 29 -1.30 6.92 -6.27
CA MET A 29 -0.48 7.24 -7.43
C MET A 29 -1.08 6.69 -8.72
N VAL A 30 -1.43 5.41 -8.74
CA VAL A 30 -1.99 4.75 -9.92
C VAL A 30 -3.34 5.38 -10.25
N TYR A 31 -4.22 5.51 -9.26
CA TYR A 31 -5.53 6.11 -9.46
C TYR A 31 -5.46 7.58 -9.89
N GLY A 32 -4.56 8.36 -9.31
CA GLY A 32 -4.38 9.78 -9.64
C GLY A 32 -4.01 10.04 -11.11
N ILE A 33 -3.46 9.05 -11.81
CA ILE A 33 -3.03 9.20 -13.22
C ILE A 33 -4.01 8.56 -14.20
N ILE A 34 -4.49 7.35 -13.92
CA ILE A 34 -5.33 6.61 -14.87
C ILE A 34 -6.78 6.43 -14.41
N LEU A 35 -7.15 6.95 -13.23
CA LEU A 35 -8.48 6.85 -12.63
C LEU A 35 -8.98 5.40 -12.50
N LEU A 36 -8.07 4.45 -12.29
CA LEU A 36 -8.36 3.04 -12.17
C LEU A 36 -7.85 2.49 -10.84
N LEU A 37 -8.69 1.70 -10.19
CA LEU A 37 -8.34 0.98 -8.97
C LEU A 37 -7.66 -0.33 -9.34
N ASN A 38 -6.44 -0.54 -8.82
CA ASN A 38 -5.72 -1.79 -8.99
C ASN A 38 -5.90 -2.68 -7.75
N PHE A 39 -6.97 -3.48 -7.69
CA PHE A 39 -7.21 -4.38 -6.55
C PHE A 39 -6.11 -5.43 -6.35
N ALA A 40 -5.36 -5.79 -7.41
CA ALA A 40 -4.19 -6.67 -7.29
C ALA A 40 -2.99 -6.02 -6.57
N HIS A 41 -3.07 -4.72 -6.19
CA HIS A 41 -1.96 -4.04 -5.53
C HIS A 41 -1.61 -4.64 -4.16
N GLY A 42 -2.61 -5.12 -3.42
CA GLY A 42 -2.39 -5.86 -2.18
C GLY A 42 -1.62 -7.16 -2.41
N ASP A 43 -1.89 -7.86 -3.52
CA ASP A 43 -1.23 -9.13 -3.82
C ASP A 43 0.21 -8.94 -4.33
N ILE A 44 0.55 -7.78 -4.88
CA ILE A 44 1.95 -7.39 -5.14
C ILE A 44 2.73 -7.36 -3.82
N ILE A 45 2.11 -6.88 -2.73
CA ILE A 45 2.72 -6.89 -1.39
C ILE A 45 2.91 -8.33 -0.91
N MET A 46 1.91 -9.18 -1.07
CA MET A 46 1.97 -10.59 -0.73
C MET A 46 3.14 -11.28 -1.44
N VAL A 47 3.29 -11.09 -2.74
CA VAL A 47 4.40 -11.67 -3.53
C VAL A 47 5.75 -11.12 -3.05
N GLY A 48 5.86 -9.83 -2.78
CA GLY A 48 7.05 -9.22 -2.20
C GLY A 48 7.40 -9.80 -0.82
N ALA A 49 6.39 -10.03 0.02
CA ALA A 49 6.58 -10.64 1.33
C ALA A 49 7.08 -12.09 1.22
N TYR A 50 6.51 -12.90 0.33
CA TYR A 50 7.03 -14.24 0.07
C TYR A 50 8.46 -14.22 -0.48
N ALA A 51 8.79 -13.29 -1.39
CA ALA A 51 10.13 -13.14 -1.91
C ALA A 51 11.15 -12.84 -0.80
N ALA A 52 10.83 -11.90 0.10
CA ALA A 52 11.67 -11.59 1.26
C ALA A 52 11.73 -12.76 2.25
N PHE A 53 10.58 -13.39 2.53
CA PHE A 53 10.49 -14.53 3.44
C PHE A 53 11.44 -15.67 3.00
N TYR A 54 11.33 -16.12 1.75
CA TYR A 54 12.17 -17.20 1.25
C TYR A 54 13.64 -16.80 1.12
N ALA A 55 13.93 -15.55 0.76
CA ALA A 55 15.30 -15.05 0.73
C ALA A 55 15.96 -15.14 2.12
N MET A 56 15.23 -14.84 3.20
CA MET A 56 15.75 -14.88 4.56
C MET A 56 15.74 -16.30 5.16
N THR A 57 14.66 -17.05 4.99
CA THR A 57 14.49 -18.34 5.68
C THR A 57 15.12 -19.52 4.95
N THR A 58 15.02 -19.57 3.62
CA THR A 58 15.51 -20.69 2.81
C THR A 58 16.93 -20.44 2.29
N PHE A 59 17.18 -19.23 1.80
CA PHE A 59 18.50 -18.89 1.26
C PHE A 59 19.43 -18.25 2.28
N HIS A 60 18.96 -18.01 3.52
CA HIS A 60 19.73 -17.41 4.62
C HIS A 60 20.45 -16.11 4.22
N MET A 61 19.79 -15.33 3.34
CA MET A 61 20.35 -14.06 2.86
C MET A 61 20.26 -12.97 3.93
N HIS A 62 21.18 -12.04 3.88
CA HIS A 62 21.16 -10.89 4.78
C HIS A 62 19.85 -10.08 4.60
N PRO A 63 19.24 -9.56 5.66
CA PRO A 63 17.94 -8.84 5.58
C PRO A 63 17.92 -7.72 4.53
N ILE A 64 19.00 -6.94 4.40
CA ILE A 64 19.11 -5.86 3.40
C ILE A 64 18.99 -6.41 1.97
N VAL A 65 19.61 -7.55 1.67
CA VAL A 65 19.51 -8.19 0.35
C VAL A 65 18.08 -8.67 0.10
N SER A 66 17.43 -9.22 1.11
CA SER A 66 16.05 -9.68 1.03
C SER A 66 15.07 -8.53 0.79
N VAL A 67 15.32 -7.35 1.38
CA VAL A 67 14.57 -6.12 1.07
C VAL A 67 14.69 -5.77 -0.41
N VAL A 68 15.92 -5.77 -0.95
CA VAL A 68 16.15 -5.45 -2.38
C VAL A 68 15.45 -6.46 -3.28
N ILE A 69 15.50 -7.75 -2.95
CA ILE A 69 14.80 -8.81 -3.70
C ILE A 69 13.27 -8.57 -3.67
N ALA A 70 12.69 -8.28 -2.52
CA ALA A 70 11.27 -7.99 -2.39
C ALA A 70 10.86 -6.79 -3.25
N VAL A 71 11.61 -5.70 -3.18
CA VAL A 71 11.35 -4.48 -3.94
C VAL A 71 11.44 -4.73 -5.44
N ILE A 72 12.49 -5.41 -5.90
CA ILE A 72 12.67 -5.75 -7.33
C ILE A 72 11.53 -6.66 -7.80
N THR A 73 11.20 -7.72 -7.06
CA THR A 73 10.16 -8.68 -7.41
C THR A 73 8.79 -7.98 -7.50
N SER A 74 8.44 -7.17 -6.51
CA SER A 74 7.19 -6.39 -6.49
C SER A 74 7.13 -5.41 -7.66
N THR A 75 8.23 -4.69 -7.93
CA THR A 75 8.30 -3.71 -9.03
C THR A 75 8.15 -4.39 -10.38
N LEU A 76 8.85 -5.49 -10.62
CA LEU A 76 8.75 -6.25 -11.86
C LEU A 76 7.34 -6.80 -12.06
N LEU A 77 6.75 -7.39 -11.00
CA LEU A 77 5.38 -7.90 -11.05
C LEU A 77 4.38 -6.79 -11.39
N GLY A 78 4.49 -5.63 -10.75
CA GLY A 78 3.60 -4.50 -11.02
C GLY A 78 3.71 -3.99 -12.45
N VAL A 79 4.92 -3.92 -13.02
CA VAL A 79 5.14 -3.55 -14.43
C VAL A 79 4.59 -4.62 -15.38
N VAL A 80 4.74 -5.90 -15.04
CA VAL A 80 4.16 -7.01 -15.82
C VAL A 80 2.64 -6.93 -15.83
N ILE A 81 2.01 -6.74 -14.67
CA ILE A 81 0.55 -6.56 -14.55
C ILE A 81 0.09 -5.36 -15.39
N GLU A 82 0.79 -4.24 -15.33
CA GLU A 82 0.46 -3.07 -16.13
C GLU A 82 0.50 -3.39 -17.63
N LYS A 83 1.58 -3.99 -18.11
CA LYS A 83 1.76 -4.27 -19.54
C LYS A 83 0.82 -5.35 -20.06
N VAL A 84 0.61 -6.42 -19.30
CA VAL A 84 -0.16 -7.59 -19.76
C VAL A 84 -1.67 -7.36 -19.60
N ALA A 85 -2.08 -6.73 -18.52
CA ALA A 85 -3.49 -6.61 -18.17
C ALA A 85 -4.07 -5.21 -18.43
N TYR A 86 -3.37 -4.15 -18.01
CA TYR A 86 -3.93 -2.80 -18.11
C TYR A 86 -3.68 -2.12 -19.45
N THR A 87 -2.51 -2.29 -20.05
CA THR A 87 -2.17 -1.66 -21.33
C THR A 87 -3.14 -2.07 -22.46
N PRO A 88 -3.48 -3.36 -22.66
CA PRO A 88 -4.45 -3.75 -23.70
C PRO A 88 -5.86 -3.22 -23.47
N LEU A 89 -6.25 -3.06 -22.20
CA LEU A 89 -7.61 -2.69 -21.81
C LEU A 89 -7.82 -1.19 -21.59
N ARG A 90 -6.82 -0.33 -21.85
CA ARG A 90 -6.93 1.12 -21.58
C ARG A 90 -8.08 1.82 -22.29
N LYS A 91 -8.54 1.28 -23.42
CA LYS A 91 -9.69 1.81 -24.19
C LYS A 91 -11.00 1.09 -23.84
N ALA A 92 -10.95 0.05 -23.00
CA ALA A 92 -12.12 -0.69 -22.57
C ALA A 92 -12.91 0.08 -21.50
N PRO A 93 -14.20 -0.27 -21.30
CA PRO A 93 -15.00 0.28 -20.21
C PRO A 93 -14.31 0.07 -18.85
N ARG A 94 -14.48 1.03 -17.91
CA ARG A 94 -13.88 0.98 -16.56
C ARG A 94 -14.19 -0.33 -15.82
N LEU A 95 -15.38 -0.89 -16.06
CA LEU A 95 -15.80 -2.17 -15.46
C LEU A 95 -14.91 -3.35 -15.89
N SER A 96 -14.49 -3.40 -17.17
CA SER A 96 -13.60 -4.46 -17.67
C SER A 96 -12.24 -4.44 -16.96
N LEU A 97 -11.70 -3.24 -16.69
CA LEU A 97 -10.45 -3.07 -15.97
C LEU A 97 -10.57 -3.49 -14.49
N LEU A 98 -11.69 -3.16 -13.87
CA LEU A 98 -11.99 -3.57 -12.50
C LEU A 98 -12.07 -5.10 -12.38
N ILE A 99 -12.82 -5.76 -13.27
CA ILE A 99 -12.93 -7.23 -13.30
C ILE A 99 -11.56 -7.87 -13.54
N THR A 100 -10.76 -7.31 -14.45
CA THR A 100 -9.40 -7.79 -14.72
C THR A 100 -8.52 -7.68 -13.49
N ALA A 101 -8.58 -6.56 -12.75
CA ALA A 101 -7.82 -6.38 -11.51
C ALA A 101 -8.17 -7.45 -10.46
N ILE A 102 -9.49 -7.73 -10.28
CA ILE A 102 -9.97 -8.79 -9.39
C ILE A 102 -9.50 -10.17 -9.86
N GLY A 103 -9.57 -10.44 -11.18
CA GLY A 103 -9.08 -11.69 -11.76
C GLY A 103 -7.59 -11.91 -11.52
N ILE A 104 -6.76 -10.87 -11.64
CA ILE A 104 -5.33 -10.93 -11.33
C ILE A 104 -5.10 -11.18 -9.84
N SER A 105 -5.86 -10.51 -8.97
CA SER A 105 -5.80 -10.72 -7.52
C SER A 105 -6.02 -12.21 -7.20
N PHE A 106 -7.09 -12.81 -7.69
CA PHE A 106 -7.36 -14.24 -7.51
C PHE A 106 -6.30 -15.14 -8.13
N LEU A 107 -5.74 -14.78 -9.30
CA LEU A 107 -4.65 -15.53 -9.92
C LEU A 107 -3.42 -15.54 -9.01
N LEU A 108 -3.04 -14.40 -8.43
CA LEU A 108 -1.88 -14.28 -7.55
C LEU A 108 -2.10 -15.02 -6.23
N GLU A 109 -3.27 -14.87 -5.60
CA GLU A 109 -3.60 -15.57 -4.35
C GLU A 109 -3.62 -17.09 -4.53
N ASN A 110 -4.37 -17.59 -5.50
CA ASN A 110 -4.44 -19.02 -5.75
C ASN A 110 -3.11 -19.59 -6.26
N GLY A 111 -2.38 -18.81 -7.09
CA GLY A 111 -1.03 -19.16 -7.50
C GLY A 111 -0.07 -19.27 -6.32
N ALA A 112 -0.13 -18.33 -5.37
CA ALA A 112 0.66 -18.39 -4.14
C ALA A 112 0.28 -19.60 -3.26
N GLN A 113 -1.01 -19.95 -3.15
CA GLN A 113 -1.46 -21.13 -2.43
C GLN A 113 -0.95 -22.43 -3.06
N LEU A 114 -0.93 -22.52 -4.39
CA LEU A 114 -0.41 -23.69 -5.11
C LEU A 114 1.11 -23.81 -4.97
N LEU A 115 1.84 -22.72 -5.02
CA LEU A 115 3.31 -22.72 -4.97
C LEU A 115 3.86 -22.84 -3.54
N PHE A 116 3.24 -22.18 -2.58
CA PHE A 116 3.76 -22.03 -1.22
C PHE A 116 2.93 -22.77 -0.16
N GLY A 117 1.77 -23.31 -0.52
CA GLY A 117 0.78 -23.87 0.38
C GLY A 117 -0.16 -22.82 0.94
N SER A 118 -1.28 -23.27 1.56
CA SER A 118 -2.31 -22.39 2.14
C SER A 118 -2.00 -21.93 3.55
N ASP A 119 -1.00 -22.55 4.22
CA ASP A 119 -0.68 -22.27 5.60
C ASP A 119 0.08 -20.95 5.77
N THR A 120 -0.19 -20.28 6.88
CA THR A 120 0.57 -19.11 7.30
C THR A 120 1.97 -19.52 7.72
N LYS A 121 2.99 -18.93 7.13
CA LYS A 121 4.40 -19.17 7.43
C LYS A 121 4.91 -18.11 8.39
N SER A 122 5.46 -18.52 9.51
CA SER A 122 6.07 -17.64 10.52
C SER A 122 7.58 -17.59 10.35
N MET A 123 8.17 -16.47 10.77
CA MET A 123 9.63 -16.26 10.74
C MET A 123 10.08 -15.53 12.00
N ASP A 124 11.37 -15.64 12.28
CA ASP A 124 11.98 -14.89 13.36
C ASP A 124 11.95 -13.39 13.11
N PRO A 125 11.93 -12.56 14.19
CA PRO A 125 11.93 -11.12 14.06
C PRO A 125 13.10 -10.60 13.21
N ILE A 126 12.82 -9.86 12.13
CA ILE A 126 13.87 -9.25 11.29
C ILE A 126 14.60 -8.16 12.07
N VAL A 127 13.87 -7.43 12.90
CA VAL A 127 14.40 -6.36 13.76
C VAL A 127 14.04 -6.69 15.20
N PRO A 128 14.91 -7.44 15.93
CA PRO A 128 14.65 -7.79 17.31
C PRO A 128 14.86 -6.61 18.26
N GLY A 129 14.27 -6.72 19.44
CA GLY A 129 14.46 -5.79 20.56
C GLY A 129 13.34 -4.76 20.66
N ASN A 130 13.28 -4.21 21.87
CA ASN A 130 12.31 -3.21 22.28
C ASN A 130 13.03 -2.09 23.05
N ILE A 131 12.57 -0.87 22.88
CA ILE A 131 13.02 0.29 23.69
C ILE A 131 11.96 0.55 24.75
N SER A 132 12.37 0.51 26.02
CA SER A 132 11.52 0.86 27.14
C SER A 132 11.72 2.31 27.56
N LEU A 133 10.69 3.11 27.42
CA LEU A 133 10.62 4.51 27.90
C LEU A 133 9.75 4.53 29.17
N GLY A 134 10.37 4.25 30.30
CA GLY A 134 9.65 4.11 31.58
C GLY A 134 8.70 2.90 31.56
N SER A 135 7.40 3.15 31.63
CA SER A 135 6.34 2.12 31.59
C SER A 135 5.85 1.75 30.19
N VAL A 136 6.37 2.40 29.13
CA VAL A 136 5.96 2.19 27.73
C VAL A 136 7.04 1.41 27.01
N THR A 137 6.66 0.29 26.38
CA THR A 137 7.56 -0.52 25.56
C THR A 137 7.23 -0.33 24.09
N ILE A 138 8.22 0.07 23.29
CA ILE A 138 8.08 0.32 21.86
C ILE A 138 9.00 -0.67 21.13
N SER A 139 8.46 -1.39 20.15
CA SER A 139 9.25 -2.31 19.31
C SER A 139 10.19 -1.51 18.39
N ASN A 140 11.42 -1.99 18.25
CA ASN A 140 12.37 -1.44 17.26
C ASN A 140 11.79 -1.53 15.83
N ALA A 141 11.04 -2.58 15.53
CA ALA A 141 10.34 -2.75 14.27
C ALA A 141 9.31 -1.64 14.03
N ALA A 142 8.59 -1.16 15.09
CA ALA A 142 7.64 -0.07 14.96
C ALA A 142 8.34 1.24 14.60
N LEU A 143 9.42 1.57 15.27
CA LEU A 143 10.20 2.80 14.99
C LEU A 143 10.78 2.78 13.58
N LEU A 144 11.35 1.63 13.17
CA LEU A 144 11.87 1.46 11.81
C LEU A 144 10.77 1.63 10.78
N THR A 145 9.61 1.00 10.98
CA THR A 145 8.47 1.07 10.07
C THR A 145 7.99 2.52 9.88
N ILE A 146 7.82 3.26 10.96
CA ILE A 146 7.40 4.67 10.92
C ILE A 146 8.45 5.51 10.19
N LEU A 147 9.73 5.36 10.52
CA LEU A 147 10.83 6.11 9.90
C LEU A 147 10.91 5.85 8.40
N VAL A 148 10.93 4.58 7.97
CA VAL A 148 11.02 4.19 6.56
C VAL A 148 9.82 4.73 5.79
N THR A 149 8.61 4.67 6.37
CA THR A 149 7.39 5.21 5.75
C THR A 149 7.49 6.72 5.53
N ILE A 150 7.95 7.48 6.52
CA ILE A 150 8.12 8.94 6.39
C ILE A 150 9.16 9.26 5.31
N VAL A 151 10.29 8.55 5.30
CA VAL A 151 11.34 8.73 4.28
C VAL A 151 10.83 8.39 2.88
N ALA A 152 10.17 7.24 2.72
CA ALA A 152 9.60 6.82 1.44
C ALA A 152 8.58 7.83 0.91
N MET A 153 7.72 8.37 1.78
CA MET A 153 6.76 9.40 1.44
C MET A 153 7.41 10.72 1.05
N ALA A 154 8.43 11.17 1.80
CA ALA A 154 9.18 12.37 1.46
C ALA A 154 9.86 12.21 0.09
N ALA A 155 10.50 11.06 -0.15
CA ALA A 155 11.12 10.73 -1.43
C ALA A 155 10.10 10.74 -2.57
N LEU A 156 8.94 10.09 -2.38
CA LEU A 156 7.87 10.08 -3.36
C LEU A 156 7.37 11.49 -3.68
N THR A 157 7.14 12.30 -2.65
CA THR A 157 6.69 13.70 -2.81
C THR A 157 7.71 14.51 -3.62
N LEU A 158 9.01 14.34 -3.34
CA LEU A 158 10.08 14.98 -4.10
C LEU A 158 10.11 14.50 -5.55
N ILE A 159 9.97 13.19 -5.80
CA ILE A 159 9.92 12.62 -7.15
C ILE A 159 8.76 13.24 -7.93
N VAL A 160 7.56 13.24 -7.37
CA VAL A 160 6.35 13.72 -8.04
C VAL A 160 6.38 15.24 -8.24
N GLN A 161 6.89 16.02 -7.27
CA GLN A 161 6.88 17.48 -7.35
C GLN A 161 8.05 18.07 -8.12
N LYS A 162 9.25 17.50 -8.01
CA LYS A 162 10.50 18.13 -8.48
C LYS A 162 11.10 17.50 -9.75
N THR A 163 10.75 16.25 -10.08
CA THR A 163 11.37 15.56 -11.23
C THR A 163 10.62 15.79 -12.55
N LYS A 164 11.30 15.56 -13.68
CA LYS A 164 10.68 15.57 -15.01
C LYS A 164 9.58 14.51 -15.14
N LEU A 165 9.80 13.33 -14.55
CA LEU A 165 8.81 12.25 -14.52
C LEU A 165 7.57 12.66 -13.73
N GLY A 166 7.74 13.24 -12.54
CA GLY A 166 6.62 13.75 -11.76
C GLY A 166 5.83 14.85 -12.49
N LYS A 167 6.49 15.71 -13.28
CA LYS A 167 5.80 16.67 -14.14
C LYS A 167 4.99 15.96 -15.22
N ALA A 168 5.55 14.93 -15.86
CA ALA A 168 4.84 14.13 -16.85
C ALA A 168 3.63 13.40 -16.23
N MET A 169 3.79 12.83 -15.02
CA MET A 169 2.69 12.19 -14.27
C MET A 169 1.54 13.16 -14.02
N ARG A 170 1.82 14.37 -13.54
CA ARG A 170 0.79 15.39 -13.30
C ARG A 170 0.13 15.88 -14.59
N ALA A 171 0.90 16.06 -15.67
CA ALA A 171 0.33 16.44 -16.96
C ALA A 171 -0.63 15.36 -17.50
N VAL A 172 -0.24 14.08 -17.40
CA VAL A 172 -1.09 12.96 -17.81
C VAL A 172 -2.34 12.82 -16.93
N SER A 173 -2.26 13.14 -15.64
CA SER A 173 -3.42 13.11 -14.72
C SER A 173 -4.43 14.24 -15.02
N GLU A 174 -3.96 15.37 -15.54
CA GLU A 174 -4.86 16.48 -15.92
C GLU A 174 -5.55 16.22 -17.27
N ASP A 175 -4.78 15.88 -18.30
CA ASP A 175 -5.31 15.57 -19.64
C ASP A 175 -4.34 14.70 -20.43
N MET A 176 -4.72 13.44 -20.66
CA MET A 176 -3.91 12.47 -21.41
C MET A 176 -3.69 12.89 -22.86
N GLY A 177 -4.72 13.47 -23.51
CA GLY A 177 -4.65 13.91 -24.91
C GLY A 177 -3.71 15.10 -25.08
N ALA A 178 -3.88 16.13 -24.26
CA ALA A 178 -3.02 17.31 -24.26
C ALA A 178 -1.57 16.94 -23.91
N ALA A 179 -1.36 16.08 -22.92
CA ALA A 179 -0.02 15.61 -22.57
C ALA A 179 0.68 14.89 -23.73
N GLN A 180 -0.05 14.08 -24.50
CA GLN A 180 0.47 13.38 -25.67
C GLN A 180 0.85 14.37 -26.78
N LEU A 181 0.02 15.39 -27.04
CA LEU A 181 0.32 16.44 -28.01
C LEU A 181 1.57 17.25 -27.64
N MET A 182 1.83 17.40 -26.34
CA MET A 182 3.05 18.03 -25.82
C MET A 182 4.28 17.11 -25.81
N GLY A 183 4.20 15.92 -26.44
CA GLY A 183 5.30 14.98 -26.57
C GLY A 183 5.54 14.07 -25.36
N ILE A 184 4.61 14.03 -24.39
CA ILE A 184 4.73 13.13 -23.24
C ILE A 184 4.29 11.72 -23.64
N SER A 185 5.18 10.75 -23.45
CA SER A 185 4.89 9.34 -23.71
C SER A 185 4.00 8.76 -22.64
N LEU A 186 2.69 8.58 -22.92
CA LEU A 186 1.70 8.01 -21.98
C LEU A 186 2.14 6.65 -21.46
N ASN A 187 2.58 5.75 -22.35
CA ASN A 187 2.98 4.39 -21.98
C ASN A 187 4.11 4.40 -20.95
N ARG A 188 5.17 5.19 -21.20
CA ARG A 188 6.30 5.28 -20.27
C ARG A 188 5.88 5.88 -18.93
N THR A 189 5.06 6.93 -18.95
CA THR A 189 4.61 7.61 -17.72
C THR A 189 3.76 6.68 -16.86
N ILE A 190 2.82 5.94 -17.48
CA ILE A 190 1.95 5.00 -16.75
C ILE A 190 2.75 3.81 -16.21
N SER A 191 3.60 3.18 -17.05
CA SER A 191 4.45 2.06 -16.58
C SER A 191 5.36 2.49 -15.42
N PHE A 192 5.89 3.72 -15.47
CA PHE A 192 6.72 4.25 -14.39
C PHE A 192 5.93 4.50 -13.10
N THR A 193 4.67 4.93 -13.23
CA THR A 193 3.77 5.08 -12.08
C THR A 193 3.48 3.73 -11.41
N PHE A 194 3.21 2.71 -12.21
CA PHE A 194 3.04 1.35 -11.68
C PHE A 194 4.32 0.83 -11.02
N ALA A 195 5.49 1.09 -11.62
CA ALA A 195 6.77 0.71 -11.05
C ALA A 195 6.97 1.33 -9.65
N ILE A 196 6.80 2.66 -9.52
CA ILE A 196 6.93 3.34 -8.22
C ILE A 196 5.88 2.84 -7.22
N GLY A 197 4.62 2.70 -7.63
CA GLY A 197 3.57 2.17 -6.75
C GLY A 197 3.92 0.77 -6.23
N SER A 198 4.42 -0.10 -7.11
CA SER A 198 4.82 -1.47 -6.76
C SER A 198 6.15 -1.53 -5.98
N GLU A 199 7.05 -0.56 -6.17
CA GLU A 199 8.23 -0.38 -5.33
C GLU A 199 7.83 -0.07 -3.89
N LEU A 200 6.86 0.84 -3.69
CA LEU A 200 6.30 1.13 -2.37
C LEU A 200 5.61 -0.11 -1.76
N ALA A 201 4.93 -0.92 -2.58
CA ALA A 201 4.37 -2.19 -2.15
C ALA A 201 5.45 -3.17 -1.69
N GLY A 202 6.58 -3.25 -2.40
CA GLY A 202 7.74 -4.05 -2.01
C GLY A 202 8.37 -3.60 -0.69
N ILE A 203 8.50 -2.30 -0.46
CA ILE A 203 8.93 -1.76 0.83
C ILE A 203 7.91 -2.12 1.91
N GLY A 204 6.62 -1.89 1.64
CA GLY A 204 5.52 -2.22 2.55
C GLY A 204 5.46 -3.70 2.92
N SER A 205 5.82 -4.61 2.00
CA SER A 205 5.85 -6.05 2.25
C SER A 205 6.87 -6.45 3.32
N VAL A 206 8.06 -5.86 3.28
CA VAL A 206 9.08 -6.11 4.28
C VAL A 206 8.72 -5.49 5.62
N LEU A 207 8.15 -4.28 5.63
CA LEU A 207 7.67 -3.65 6.85
C LEU A 207 6.51 -4.44 7.48
N TYR A 208 5.67 -5.07 6.66
CA TYR A 208 4.65 -6.01 7.14
C TYR A 208 5.28 -7.22 7.83
N LEU A 209 6.31 -7.83 7.22
CA LEU A 209 7.04 -8.93 7.85
C LEU A 209 7.74 -8.51 9.14
N CYS A 210 8.27 -7.28 9.22
CA CYS A 210 8.82 -6.73 10.47
C CYS A 210 7.76 -6.60 11.57
N ALA A 211 6.52 -6.23 11.21
CA ALA A 211 5.44 -6.00 12.16
C ALA A 211 4.75 -7.29 12.61
N TYR A 212 4.46 -8.18 11.69
CA TYR A 212 3.62 -9.37 11.92
C TYR A 212 4.38 -10.69 11.92
N GLN A 213 5.63 -10.71 11.43
CA GLN A 213 6.53 -11.89 11.41
C GLN A 213 5.90 -13.13 10.74
N GLN A 214 5.00 -12.89 9.79
CA GLN A 214 4.29 -13.97 9.11
C GLN A 214 3.93 -13.57 7.66
N ALA A 215 3.90 -14.58 6.79
CA ALA A 215 3.41 -14.47 5.42
C ALA A 215 2.29 -15.48 5.19
N SER A 216 1.20 -15.05 4.57
CA SER A 216 0.10 -15.92 4.15
C SER A 216 -0.35 -15.57 2.74
N PRO A 217 -0.90 -16.53 1.97
CA PRO A 217 -1.32 -16.27 0.59
C PRO A 217 -2.44 -15.24 0.47
N THR A 218 -3.25 -15.08 1.52
CA THR A 218 -4.41 -14.17 1.55
C THR A 218 -4.14 -12.85 2.25
N MET A 219 -2.90 -12.61 2.72
CA MET A 219 -2.56 -11.38 3.44
C MET A 219 -2.76 -10.11 2.59
N GLY A 220 -2.58 -10.25 1.27
CA GLY A 220 -2.67 -9.14 0.31
C GLY A 220 -4.08 -8.56 0.22
N SER A 221 -5.10 -9.38 0.20
CA SER A 221 -6.51 -8.95 0.07
C SER A 221 -6.94 -8.01 1.18
N MET A 222 -6.78 -8.43 2.44
CA MET A 222 -7.23 -7.60 3.59
C MET A 222 -6.36 -6.36 3.75
N LEU A 223 -5.05 -6.48 3.57
CA LEU A 223 -4.13 -5.35 3.63
C LEU A 223 -4.46 -4.34 2.51
N GLY A 224 -4.68 -4.83 1.29
CA GLY A 224 -5.07 -4.02 0.14
C GLY A 224 -6.40 -3.30 0.35
N LEU A 225 -7.44 -4.00 0.82
CA LEU A 225 -8.74 -3.39 1.11
C LEU A 225 -8.65 -2.28 2.16
N LYS A 226 -7.93 -2.50 3.27
CA LYS A 226 -7.76 -1.48 4.31
C LYS A 226 -6.94 -0.27 3.83
N ALA A 227 -5.91 -0.51 3.04
CA ALA A 227 -5.15 0.57 2.42
C ALA A 227 -5.99 1.34 1.38
N PHE A 228 -6.88 0.66 0.66
CA PHE A 228 -7.86 1.34 -0.18
C PHE A 228 -8.80 2.22 0.64
N VAL A 229 -9.33 1.72 1.77
CA VAL A 229 -10.13 2.54 2.72
C VAL A 229 -9.33 3.76 3.16
N ALA A 230 -8.06 3.59 3.50
CA ALA A 230 -7.17 4.67 3.87
C ALA A 230 -6.98 5.70 2.74
N ALA A 231 -6.81 5.24 1.51
CA ALA A 231 -6.70 6.12 0.34
C ALA A 231 -8.00 6.91 0.11
N VAL A 232 -9.17 6.26 0.23
CA VAL A 232 -10.48 6.91 0.10
C VAL A 232 -10.70 7.93 1.21
N LEU A 233 -10.45 7.55 2.47
CA LEU A 233 -10.57 8.45 3.62
C LEU A 233 -9.68 9.69 3.44
N GLY A 234 -8.44 9.48 3.02
CA GLY A 234 -7.48 10.56 2.81
C GLY A 234 -7.81 11.45 1.60
N GLY A 235 -8.47 10.88 0.61
CA GLY A 235 -8.74 11.47 -0.71
C GLY A 235 -7.85 10.86 -1.79
N ILE A 236 -8.44 9.96 -2.59
CA ILE A 236 -7.72 9.22 -3.63
C ILE A 236 -7.05 10.18 -4.62
N GLY A 237 -5.80 9.91 -4.96
CA GLY A 237 -4.99 10.77 -5.84
C GLY A 237 -4.20 11.85 -5.10
N SER A 238 -4.43 12.05 -3.80
CA SER A 238 -3.67 12.96 -2.95
C SER A 238 -2.61 12.20 -2.15
N ILE A 239 -1.32 12.45 -2.42
CA ILE A 239 -0.21 11.84 -1.67
C ILE A 239 -0.31 12.14 -0.17
N PRO A 240 -0.44 13.41 0.29
CA PRO A 240 -0.59 13.70 1.72
C PRO A 240 -1.91 13.14 2.28
N GLY A 241 -2.97 13.08 1.46
CA GLY A 241 -4.24 12.49 1.85
C GLY A 241 -4.11 11.00 2.19
N ALA A 242 -3.56 10.21 1.27
CA ALA A 242 -3.36 8.77 1.46
C ALA A 242 -2.55 8.46 2.73
N MET A 243 -1.55 9.28 3.03
CA MET A 243 -0.77 9.17 4.25
C MET A 243 -1.60 9.41 5.52
N ILE A 244 -2.31 10.54 5.57
CA ILE A 244 -3.16 10.86 6.72
C ILE A 244 -4.23 9.79 6.91
N GLY A 245 -4.84 9.32 5.81
CA GLY A 245 -5.80 8.22 5.83
C GLY A 245 -5.20 6.92 6.39
N GLY A 246 -3.99 6.56 5.98
CA GLY A 246 -3.29 5.38 6.48
C GLY A 246 -3.04 5.43 7.98
N PHE A 247 -2.47 6.54 8.47
CA PHE A 247 -2.27 6.74 9.90
C PHE A 247 -3.59 6.78 10.68
N ALA A 248 -4.62 7.44 10.14
CA ALA A 248 -5.93 7.51 10.79
C ALA A 248 -6.55 6.11 10.96
N ILE A 249 -6.53 5.27 9.92
CA ILE A 249 -7.04 3.90 9.98
C ILE A 249 -6.23 3.05 10.96
N GLY A 250 -4.89 3.11 10.92
CA GLY A 250 -4.05 2.36 11.85
C GLY A 250 -4.25 2.76 13.31
N LEU A 251 -4.34 4.05 13.59
CA LEU A 251 -4.65 4.55 14.94
C LEU A 251 -6.05 4.13 15.40
N LEU A 252 -7.02 4.16 14.52
CA LEU A 252 -8.38 3.74 14.81
C LEU A 252 -8.44 2.24 15.16
N GLU A 253 -7.79 1.37 14.40
CA GLU A 253 -7.69 -0.07 14.71
C GLU A 253 -7.05 -0.30 16.09
N ALA A 254 -6.00 0.45 16.40
CA ALA A 254 -5.33 0.38 17.70
C ALA A 254 -6.24 0.81 18.84
N LEU A 255 -7.00 1.90 18.66
CA LEU A 255 -7.97 2.37 19.67
C LEU A 255 -9.10 1.36 19.90
N VAL A 256 -9.68 0.81 18.81
CA VAL A 256 -10.71 -0.22 18.89
C VAL A 256 -10.18 -1.46 19.64
N SER A 257 -8.94 -1.86 19.35
CA SER A 257 -8.28 -2.96 20.02
C SER A 257 -8.00 -2.67 21.50
N ALA A 258 -7.62 -1.43 21.84
CA ALA A 258 -7.35 -0.99 23.22
C ALA A 258 -8.60 -1.03 24.11
N VAL A 259 -9.78 -0.83 23.54
CA VAL A 259 -11.09 -0.95 24.24
C VAL A 259 -11.56 -2.39 24.38
N GLY A 260 -10.81 -3.38 23.85
CA GLY A 260 -11.15 -4.80 23.90
C GLY A 260 -12.05 -5.29 22.76
N LEU A 261 -12.30 -4.44 21.75
CA LEU A 261 -13.15 -4.75 20.62
C LEU A 261 -12.33 -5.20 19.38
N SER A 262 -11.23 -5.93 19.58
CA SER A 262 -10.30 -6.35 18.50
C SER A 262 -10.98 -7.11 17.36
N VAL A 263 -12.05 -7.88 17.64
CA VAL A 263 -12.82 -8.61 16.65
C VAL A 263 -13.58 -7.66 15.70
N TRP A 264 -13.95 -6.47 16.19
CA TRP A 264 -14.71 -5.49 15.43
C TRP A 264 -13.85 -4.48 14.66
N LYS A 265 -12.51 -4.53 14.79
CA LYS A 265 -11.62 -3.54 14.18
C LYS A 265 -11.84 -3.38 12.68
N ASP A 266 -12.00 -4.50 11.96
CA ASP A 266 -12.22 -4.50 10.51
C ASP A 266 -13.62 -3.94 10.16
N GLY A 267 -14.64 -4.32 10.93
CA GLY A 267 -16.00 -3.79 10.77
C GLY A 267 -16.06 -2.26 10.97
N VAL A 268 -15.32 -1.73 11.95
CA VAL A 268 -15.25 -0.28 12.19
C VAL A 268 -14.55 0.44 11.05
N VAL A 269 -13.46 -0.12 10.51
CA VAL A 269 -12.76 0.45 9.34
C VAL A 269 -13.67 0.55 8.12
N PHE A 270 -14.42 -0.53 7.81
CA PHE A 270 -15.34 -0.51 6.68
C PHE A 270 -16.58 0.37 6.94
N ALA A 271 -17.06 0.44 8.19
CA ALA A 271 -18.13 1.38 8.55
C ALA A 271 -17.71 2.83 8.32
N ILE A 272 -16.47 3.20 8.66
CA ILE A 272 -15.93 4.53 8.37
C ILE A 272 -15.85 4.79 6.88
N LEU A 273 -15.46 3.81 6.07
CA LEU A 273 -15.49 3.94 4.61
C LEU A 273 -16.88 4.35 4.12
N ILE A 274 -17.92 3.65 4.59
CA ILE A 274 -19.30 3.93 4.20
C ILE A 274 -19.69 5.36 4.61
N VAL A 275 -19.40 5.74 5.85
CA VAL A 275 -19.68 7.10 6.35
C VAL A 275 -18.97 8.17 5.51
N VAL A 276 -17.68 7.96 5.21
CA VAL A 276 -16.90 8.91 4.39
C VAL A 276 -17.48 9.04 2.99
N LEU A 277 -17.85 7.93 2.35
CA LEU A 277 -18.44 7.96 1.01
C LEU A 277 -19.80 8.66 0.98
N LEU A 278 -20.59 8.56 2.06
CA LEU A 278 -21.90 9.23 2.17
C LEU A 278 -21.76 10.74 2.49
N VAL A 279 -20.81 11.13 3.35
CA VAL A 279 -20.68 12.50 3.84
C VAL A 279 -19.73 13.34 2.99
N LYS A 280 -18.57 12.77 2.61
CA LYS A 280 -17.54 13.46 1.84
C LYS A 280 -16.82 12.50 0.88
N PRO A 281 -17.44 12.16 -0.26
CA PRO A 281 -16.92 11.16 -1.20
C PRO A 281 -15.54 11.51 -1.77
N THR A 282 -15.12 12.77 -1.70
CA THR A 282 -13.78 13.21 -2.10
C THR A 282 -12.68 12.88 -1.06
N GLY A 283 -13.07 12.46 0.14
CA GLY A 283 -12.13 12.27 1.26
C GLY A 283 -11.68 13.58 1.91
N ILE A 284 -10.72 13.49 2.85
CA ILE A 284 -10.28 14.65 3.66
C ILE A 284 -9.57 15.70 2.80
N LEU A 285 -8.62 15.30 1.95
CA LEU A 285 -7.77 16.15 1.12
C LEU A 285 -7.96 15.90 -0.39
N GLY A 286 -8.98 15.19 -0.80
CA GLY A 286 -9.31 14.95 -2.20
C GLY A 286 -9.86 16.22 -2.88
N ARG A 287 -9.61 16.35 -4.18
CA ARG A 287 -10.17 17.40 -5.02
C ARG A 287 -11.38 16.88 -5.76
N PRO A 288 -12.47 17.65 -5.88
CA PRO A 288 -13.59 17.25 -6.73
C PRO A 288 -13.09 17.10 -8.17
N GLN A 289 -13.32 15.94 -8.74
CA GLN A 289 -13.03 15.73 -10.16
C GLN A 289 -14.23 16.22 -10.94
N THR A 290 -14.05 17.27 -11.71
CA THR A 290 -15.02 17.69 -12.74
C THR A 290 -14.91 16.68 -13.88
N GLU A 291 -15.97 15.90 -14.11
CA GLU A 291 -16.09 15.14 -15.35
C GLU A 291 -16.03 16.15 -16.50
N LYS A 292 -14.97 16.09 -17.30
CA LYS A 292 -14.94 16.82 -18.56
C LYS A 292 -15.84 16.06 -19.51
N VAL A 293 -17.00 16.67 -19.80
CA VAL A 293 -17.96 16.24 -20.84
C VAL A 293 -17.29 16.34 -22.20
#